data_9d834a23c190f9f15741ee9e854d776b
#
_entry.id   9d834a23c190f9f15741ee9e854d776b
#
_cell.length_a   1.000
_cell.length_b   1.000
_cell.length_c   1.000
_cell.angle_alpha   90.00
_cell.angle_beta   90.00
_cell.angle_gamma   90.00
#
_symmetry.space_group_name_H-M   'P 1'
#
loop_
_entity.id
_entity.type
_entity.pdbx_description
1 polymer ?
#
loop_
_entity_poly.entity_id
_entity_poly.type
_entity_poly.pdbx_seq_one_letter_code
_entity_poly.pdbx_strand_id
1 'polypeptide(L)'
;MSSQDLSLQQKFDTFKTDCKYSEQLSAKISINKSVQDGSISIYDFSSFAQGLCDLPLEGILSTFSALLSEANQLTFEVFDKEVLFKTKTMLFSSAPQKVVFKAFDRKHRLSTCSETTHFHDQVRYQLLPDDFQLDINFEGNPLSEIFNRLVNILSLVYLSSSASLNHEILEIHIAGQRILEFQYQCSLIAANPELYKIYNWIYTDGNATDKALIARNILCLHCRFSDIQKIDGKTFASIQSNYNLYLKDNVSRYIQLTNKLAEFISEVVSKTGDYVTSLLDNFKKNLIAIFGFLFTVILANVVSDKPLDNIFTRDITLILEAVLLGSVVYLIICISETKYKVKKVQDSYDALKANYSSLLTSEDIAQAFGNDKLITKMVNEVNSGIIRYSLLWGLFILFSLVAIEIISTEPFVTPLLQHLFTIIKNILLQTTCN
;
A
#
# COMPACT_ATOMS: atom_id res chain seq x y z
N MET A 1 -28.69 47.17 -45.49
CA MET A 1 -28.93 46.35 -46.71
C MET A 1 -28.16 45.08 -46.50
N SER A 2 -28.87 43.98 -46.22
CA SER A 2 -28.26 42.67 -46.00
C SER A 2 -27.73 42.13 -47.35
N SER A 3 -26.43 41.92 -47.42
CA SER A 3 -25.84 41.15 -48.52
C SER A 3 -26.39 39.72 -48.46
N GLN A 4 -27.24 39.33 -49.37
CA GLN A 4 -27.59 37.92 -49.57
C GLN A 4 -26.29 37.16 -49.86
N ASP A 5 -25.94 36.21 -48.99
CA ASP A 5 -24.88 35.23 -49.24
C ASP A 5 -25.34 34.34 -50.39
N LEU A 6 -24.95 34.69 -51.63
CA LEU A 6 -25.07 33.82 -52.78
C LEU A 6 -24.33 32.51 -52.49
N SER A 7 -24.93 31.37 -52.78
CA SER A 7 -24.26 30.07 -52.66
C SER A 7 -22.96 30.08 -53.43
N LEU A 8 -21.97 29.34 -53.04
CA LEU A 8 -20.67 29.22 -53.71
C LEU A 8 -20.83 28.87 -55.22
N GLN A 9 -21.82 28.05 -55.51
CA GLN A 9 -22.20 27.65 -56.85
C GLN A 9 -22.73 28.84 -57.67
N GLN A 10 -23.57 29.69 -57.09
CA GLN A 10 -24.10 30.87 -57.78
C GLN A 10 -22.99 31.92 -58.06
N LYS A 11 -22.07 32.10 -57.11
CA LYS A 11 -20.90 32.97 -57.29
C LYS A 11 -19.99 32.43 -58.38
N PHE A 12 -19.81 31.11 -58.46
CA PHE A 12 -19.02 30.46 -59.52
C PHE A 12 -19.68 30.56 -60.89
N ASP A 13 -20.99 30.38 -61.00
CA ASP A 13 -21.73 30.46 -62.23
C ASP A 13 -21.77 31.92 -62.76
N THR A 14 -21.93 32.92 -61.88
CA THR A 14 -21.82 34.34 -62.26
C THR A 14 -20.42 34.66 -62.79
N PHE A 15 -19.40 34.18 -62.06
CA PHE A 15 -18.02 34.37 -62.48
C PHE A 15 -17.73 33.73 -63.85
N LYS A 16 -18.23 32.52 -64.08
CA LYS A 16 -18.06 31.77 -65.35
C LYS A 16 -18.72 32.52 -66.55
N THR A 17 -19.78 33.27 -66.26
CA THR A 17 -20.50 34.07 -67.28
C THR A 17 -19.76 35.39 -67.60
N ASP A 18 -19.08 35.98 -66.63
CA ASP A 18 -18.40 37.28 -66.75
C ASP A 18 -16.94 37.16 -67.23
N CYS A 19 -16.36 35.94 -67.23
CA CYS A 19 -14.97 35.69 -67.56
C CYS A 19 -14.74 35.66 -69.11
N LYS A 20 -13.90 36.54 -69.62
CA LYS A 20 -13.48 36.54 -71.01
C LYS A 20 -12.38 35.50 -71.24
N TYR A 21 -12.42 34.79 -72.35
CA TYR A 21 -11.52 33.67 -72.69
C TYR A 21 -10.01 34.01 -72.73
N SER A 22 -9.60 35.28 -72.54
CA SER A 22 -8.21 35.73 -72.59
C SER A 22 -7.65 36.12 -71.21
N GLU A 23 -8.39 36.00 -70.10
CA GLU A 23 -7.97 36.38 -68.79
C GLU A 23 -7.40 35.21 -67.97
N GLN A 24 -6.25 35.44 -67.31
CA GLN A 24 -5.72 34.45 -66.36
C GLN A 24 -6.51 34.55 -65.06
N LEU A 25 -7.11 33.43 -64.70
CA LEU A 25 -7.82 33.29 -63.45
C LEU A 25 -6.87 32.87 -62.34
N SER A 26 -6.86 33.61 -61.23
CA SER A 26 -6.20 33.23 -60.00
C SER A 26 -7.22 33.19 -58.88
N ALA A 27 -7.41 32.00 -58.27
CA ALA A 27 -8.27 31.82 -57.10
C ALA A 27 -7.43 31.44 -55.90
N LYS A 28 -7.58 32.17 -54.80
CA LYS A 28 -6.96 31.82 -53.50
C LYS A 28 -8.08 31.42 -52.52
N ILE A 29 -8.05 30.17 -52.09
CA ILE A 29 -8.99 29.63 -51.13
C ILE A 29 -8.24 29.47 -49.81
N SER A 30 -8.71 30.11 -48.73
CA SER A 30 -8.20 29.96 -47.38
C SER A 30 -9.24 29.28 -46.52
N ILE A 31 -8.90 28.14 -45.98
CA ILE A 31 -9.77 27.32 -45.13
C ILE A 31 -9.17 27.36 -43.70
N ASN A 32 -9.88 27.94 -42.76
CA ASN A 32 -9.53 27.88 -41.36
C ASN A 32 -10.01 26.54 -40.82
N LYS A 33 -9.08 25.74 -40.30
CA LYS A 33 -9.39 24.43 -39.68
C LYS A 33 -9.41 24.58 -38.18
N SER A 34 -10.46 24.07 -37.57
CA SER A 34 -10.58 23.96 -36.12
C SER A 34 -11.07 22.54 -35.79
N VAL A 35 -10.75 22.05 -34.59
CA VAL A 35 -11.32 20.80 -34.10
C VAL A 35 -12.80 21.06 -33.79
N GLN A 36 -13.69 20.34 -34.46
CA GLN A 36 -15.13 20.36 -34.20
C GLN A 36 -15.57 18.96 -33.79
N ASP A 37 -16.11 18.83 -32.60
CA ASP A 37 -16.57 17.54 -32.04
C ASP A 37 -15.51 16.42 -32.12
N GLY A 38 -14.22 16.76 -31.94
CA GLY A 38 -13.12 15.82 -32.05
C GLY A 38 -12.75 15.40 -33.48
N SER A 39 -13.24 16.13 -34.51
CA SER A 39 -12.95 15.87 -35.92
C SER A 39 -12.24 17.02 -36.59
N ILE A 40 -11.37 16.71 -37.55
CA ILE A 40 -10.67 17.66 -38.42
C ILE A 40 -10.76 17.14 -39.88
N SER A 41 -11.16 18.04 -40.80
CA SER A 41 -11.25 17.72 -42.21
C SER A 41 -9.89 17.83 -42.94
N ILE A 42 -9.57 16.83 -43.76
CA ILE A 42 -8.42 16.79 -44.69
C ILE A 42 -8.96 16.73 -46.11
N TYR A 43 -8.76 17.78 -46.86
CA TYR A 43 -9.26 17.88 -48.25
C TYR A 43 -8.27 17.35 -49.30
N ASP A 44 -6.97 17.32 -48.99
CA ASP A 44 -5.90 16.73 -49.76
C ASP A 44 -4.93 16.02 -48.82
N PHE A 45 -5.03 14.70 -48.73
CA PHE A 45 -4.23 13.91 -47.82
C PHE A 45 -2.75 13.88 -48.23
N SER A 46 -2.47 13.93 -49.54
CA SER A 46 -1.10 13.90 -50.02
C SER A 46 -0.35 15.16 -49.64
N SER A 47 -0.96 16.33 -49.85
CA SER A 47 -0.40 17.63 -49.42
C SER A 47 -0.32 17.73 -47.90
N PHE A 48 -1.28 17.21 -47.15
CA PHE A 48 -1.25 17.15 -45.70
C PHE A 48 -0.07 16.31 -45.17
N ALA A 49 0.11 15.09 -45.73
CA ALA A 49 1.19 14.21 -45.34
C ALA A 49 2.56 14.79 -45.73
N GLN A 50 2.70 15.36 -46.92
CA GLN A 50 3.93 16.02 -47.34
C GLN A 50 4.25 17.21 -46.41
N GLY A 51 3.26 18.06 -46.09
CA GLY A 51 3.43 19.18 -45.19
C GLY A 51 3.89 18.75 -43.80
N LEU A 52 3.41 17.63 -43.28
CA LEU A 52 3.92 17.08 -42.01
C LEU A 52 5.35 16.54 -42.12
N CYS A 53 5.68 15.87 -43.25
CA CYS A 53 7.03 15.34 -43.50
C CYS A 53 8.07 16.45 -43.66
N ASP A 54 7.68 17.61 -44.14
CA ASP A 54 8.54 18.78 -44.35
C ASP A 54 8.75 19.62 -43.09
N LEU A 55 7.94 19.39 -42.05
CA LEU A 55 8.10 20.07 -40.76
C LEU A 55 9.31 19.56 -39.99
N PRO A 56 10.03 20.41 -39.26
CA PRO A 56 11.01 19.96 -38.27
C PRO A 56 10.30 19.22 -37.15
N LEU A 57 11.00 18.32 -36.44
CA LEU A 57 10.44 17.48 -35.38
C LEU A 57 9.66 18.30 -34.33
N GLU A 58 10.20 19.43 -33.89
CA GLU A 58 9.51 20.31 -32.94
C GLU A 58 8.17 20.84 -33.45
N GLY A 59 8.09 21.11 -34.77
CA GLY A 59 6.86 21.54 -35.43
C GLY A 59 5.81 20.44 -35.41
N ILE A 60 6.21 19.19 -35.71
CA ILE A 60 5.34 18.01 -35.67
C ILE A 60 4.82 17.79 -34.24
N LEU A 61 5.73 17.76 -33.24
CA LEU A 61 5.37 17.55 -31.84
C LEU A 61 4.44 18.63 -31.33
N SER A 62 4.73 19.91 -31.66
CA SER A 62 3.87 21.04 -31.24
C SER A 62 2.48 20.96 -31.86
N THR A 63 2.39 20.59 -33.14
CA THR A 63 1.11 20.46 -33.84
C THR A 63 0.24 19.38 -33.20
N PHE A 64 0.76 18.17 -33.03
CA PHE A 64 -0.01 17.08 -32.40
C PHE A 64 -0.28 17.32 -30.93
N SER A 65 0.64 17.95 -30.19
CA SER A 65 0.39 18.34 -28.79
C SER A 65 -0.77 19.32 -28.67
N ALA A 66 -0.83 20.32 -29.53
CA ALA A 66 -1.94 21.28 -29.55
C ALA A 66 -3.27 20.58 -29.87
N LEU A 67 -3.32 19.78 -30.93
CA LEU A 67 -4.51 19.07 -31.36
C LEU A 67 -5.04 18.10 -30.29
N LEU A 68 -4.16 17.32 -29.67
CA LEU A 68 -4.53 16.32 -28.64
C LEU A 68 -4.77 16.95 -27.26
N SER A 69 -4.42 18.22 -27.03
CA SER A 69 -4.80 18.95 -25.83
C SER A 69 -6.28 19.39 -25.86
N GLU A 70 -6.82 19.67 -27.05
CA GLU A 70 -8.22 20.04 -27.25
C GLU A 70 -9.16 18.81 -27.17
N ALA A 71 -8.69 17.65 -27.66
CA ALA A 71 -9.47 16.41 -27.66
C ALA A 71 -8.60 15.20 -27.33
N ASN A 72 -9.05 14.33 -26.39
CA ASN A 72 -8.32 13.11 -26.04
C ASN A 72 -8.25 12.09 -27.18
N GLN A 73 -9.16 12.19 -28.14
CA GLN A 73 -9.25 11.37 -29.36
C GLN A 73 -9.64 12.25 -30.53
N LEU A 74 -8.96 12.08 -31.63
CA LEU A 74 -9.14 12.89 -32.86
C LEU A 74 -9.48 12.01 -34.04
N THR A 75 -10.45 12.45 -34.84
CA THR A 75 -10.78 11.86 -36.13
C THR A 75 -10.36 12.83 -37.24
N PHE A 76 -9.52 12.37 -38.15
CA PHE A 76 -9.15 13.08 -39.36
C PHE A 76 -10.01 12.54 -40.51
N GLU A 77 -10.98 13.37 -40.94
CA GLU A 77 -11.88 13.02 -42.02
C GLU A 77 -11.23 13.37 -43.38
N VAL A 78 -10.88 12.35 -44.16
CA VAL A 78 -10.20 12.49 -45.45
C VAL A 78 -11.23 12.46 -46.57
N PHE A 79 -11.21 13.49 -47.44
CA PHE A 79 -12.23 13.65 -48.50
C PHE A 79 -11.74 13.32 -49.92
N ASP A 80 -10.42 13.31 -50.17
CA ASP A 80 -9.85 13.17 -51.52
C ASP A 80 -9.58 11.72 -51.92
N LYS A 81 -9.42 10.80 -50.96
CA LYS A 81 -9.15 9.38 -51.24
C LYS A 81 -9.54 8.48 -50.11
N GLU A 82 -9.64 7.18 -50.38
CA GLU A 82 -9.89 6.16 -49.38
C GLU A 82 -8.63 5.90 -48.55
N VAL A 83 -8.71 6.22 -47.28
CA VAL A 83 -7.67 5.92 -46.30
C VAL A 83 -8.32 5.35 -45.04
N LEU A 84 -7.62 4.43 -44.41
CA LEU A 84 -7.97 3.94 -43.06
C LEU A 84 -6.69 3.57 -42.32
N PHE A 85 -6.32 4.35 -41.33
CA PHE A 85 -5.31 3.98 -40.37
C PHE A 85 -5.63 4.59 -39.02
N LYS A 86 -5.16 3.95 -37.96
CA LYS A 86 -5.58 4.26 -36.64
C LYS A 86 -4.47 4.04 -35.63
N THR A 87 -4.38 4.94 -34.64
CA THR A 87 -3.63 4.79 -33.39
C THR A 87 -4.60 4.65 -32.22
N LYS A 88 -4.13 4.65 -30.97
CA LYS A 88 -5.02 4.65 -29.81
C LYS A 88 -5.82 5.97 -29.65
N THR A 89 -5.29 7.08 -30.18
CA THR A 89 -5.87 8.42 -29.99
C THR A 89 -6.27 9.10 -31.29
N MET A 90 -5.80 8.62 -32.42
CA MET A 90 -6.09 9.23 -33.71
C MET A 90 -6.64 8.21 -34.70
N LEU A 91 -7.66 8.62 -35.45
CA LEU A 91 -8.24 7.88 -36.56
C LEU A 91 -8.19 8.73 -37.81
N PHE A 92 -7.60 8.19 -38.88
CA PHE A 92 -7.65 8.77 -40.24
C PHE A 92 -8.55 7.90 -41.08
N SER A 93 -9.68 8.43 -41.50
CA SER A 93 -10.64 7.66 -42.31
C SER A 93 -11.27 8.51 -43.38
N SER A 94 -11.59 7.89 -44.55
CA SER A 94 -12.48 8.50 -45.54
C SER A 94 -13.88 8.63 -44.93
N ALA A 95 -14.53 9.80 -45.11
CA ALA A 95 -15.88 10.03 -44.60
C ALA A 95 -16.90 9.12 -45.33
N PRO A 96 -17.90 8.53 -44.64
CA PRO A 96 -18.21 8.54 -43.23
C PRO A 96 -18.06 7.17 -42.53
N GLN A 97 -16.86 6.67 -42.36
CA GLN A 97 -16.64 5.42 -41.64
C GLN A 97 -16.62 5.63 -40.13
N LYS A 98 -17.61 5.11 -39.41
CA LYS A 98 -17.62 5.12 -37.92
C LYS A 98 -16.76 3.96 -37.42
N VAL A 99 -15.51 4.22 -37.13
CA VAL A 99 -14.63 3.29 -36.37
C VAL A 99 -14.59 3.73 -34.91
N VAL A 100 -14.95 2.81 -34.02
CA VAL A 100 -14.98 3.11 -32.59
C VAL A 100 -13.57 3.00 -32.00
N PHE A 101 -13.18 3.99 -31.21
CA PHE A 101 -11.98 3.94 -30.40
C PHE A 101 -12.16 2.95 -29.24
N LYS A 102 -11.12 2.19 -28.92
CA LYS A 102 -11.05 1.47 -27.65
C LYS A 102 -10.89 2.48 -26.52
N ALA A 103 -11.42 2.16 -25.34
CA ALA A 103 -11.24 2.99 -24.17
C ALA A 103 -9.74 3.12 -23.83
N PHE A 104 -9.23 4.35 -23.85
CA PHE A 104 -7.85 4.67 -23.51
C PHE A 104 -7.84 5.98 -22.70
N ASP A 105 -7.43 5.88 -21.43
CA ASP A 105 -7.29 7.06 -20.58
C ASP A 105 -5.92 7.71 -20.79
N ARG A 106 -5.85 8.62 -21.75
CA ARG A 106 -4.65 9.35 -22.13
C ARG A 106 -4.12 10.22 -20.98
N LYS A 107 -5.04 10.85 -20.23
CA LYS A 107 -4.64 11.75 -19.13
C LYS A 107 -3.99 10.98 -17.99
N HIS A 108 -4.60 9.88 -17.59
CA HIS A 108 -4.01 9.00 -16.57
C HIS A 108 -2.65 8.44 -17.02
N ARG A 109 -2.53 8.02 -18.29
CA ARG A 109 -1.25 7.54 -18.84
C ARG A 109 -0.16 8.61 -18.80
N LEU A 110 -0.46 9.86 -19.18
CA LEU A 110 0.47 11.00 -19.09
C LEU A 110 0.90 11.28 -17.65
N SER A 111 -0.05 11.28 -16.69
CA SER A 111 0.27 11.46 -15.27
C SER A 111 1.23 10.38 -14.78
N THR A 112 0.92 9.11 -15.05
CA THR A 112 1.78 7.98 -14.65
C THR A 112 3.17 8.05 -15.28
N CYS A 113 3.26 8.48 -16.53
CA CYS A 113 4.55 8.70 -17.20
C CYS A 113 5.36 9.82 -16.52
N SER A 114 4.71 10.92 -16.13
CA SER A 114 5.38 12.05 -15.47
C SER A 114 5.81 11.76 -14.04
N GLU A 115 5.16 10.82 -13.35
CA GLU A 115 5.57 10.35 -12.03
C GLU A 115 6.87 9.52 -12.07
N THR A 116 7.14 8.87 -13.18
CA THR A 116 8.27 7.95 -13.34
C THR A 116 9.44 8.53 -14.10
N THR A 117 9.20 9.51 -14.97
CA THR A 117 10.18 10.11 -15.89
C THR A 117 10.15 11.63 -15.80
N HIS A 118 11.31 12.22 -15.69
CA HIS A 118 11.44 13.68 -15.78
C HIS A 118 11.74 14.11 -17.23
N PHE A 119 10.70 14.42 -17.99
CA PHE A 119 10.85 14.98 -19.33
C PHE A 119 10.84 16.51 -19.26
N HIS A 120 11.95 17.17 -19.55
CA HIS A 120 12.11 18.63 -19.44
C HIS A 120 11.12 19.40 -20.31
N ASP A 121 10.76 18.86 -21.47
CA ASP A 121 9.87 19.49 -22.43
C ASP A 121 8.40 19.01 -22.30
N GLN A 122 8.04 18.34 -21.21
CA GLN A 122 6.70 17.77 -21.01
C GLN A 122 5.58 18.79 -21.01
N VAL A 123 5.86 20.00 -20.54
CA VAL A 123 4.87 21.10 -20.56
C VAL A 123 4.58 21.52 -22.01
N ARG A 124 5.60 21.48 -22.87
CA ARG A 124 5.50 21.83 -24.29
C ARG A 124 4.93 20.70 -25.14
N TYR A 125 5.31 19.45 -24.84
CA TYR A 125 4.93 18.28 -25.63
C TYR A 125 4.24 17.23 -24.76
N GLN A 126 2.91 17.36 -24.61
CA GLN A 126 2.08 16.39 -23.89
C GLN A 126 1.70 15.22 -24.80
N LEU A 127 2.68 14.46 -25.23
CA LEU A 127 2.52 13.36 -26.19
C LEU A 127 3.00 12.04 -25.60
N LEU A 128 2.37 10.96 -26.06
CA LEU A 128 2.68 9.59 -25.67
C LEU A 128 3.10 8.78 -26.92
N PRO A 129 3.90 7.73 -26.77
CA PRO A 129 4.11 6.75 -27.84
C PRO A 129 2.81 6.17 -28.40
N ASP A 130 1.81 6.00 -27.52
CA ASP A 130 0.46 5.51 -27.85
C ASP A 130 -0.28 6.39 -28.86
N ASP A 131 0.05 7.68 -28.90
CA ASP A 131 -0.57 8.65 -29.81
C ASP A 131 -0.18 8.33 -31.29
N PHE A 132 0.98 7.73 -31.50
CA PHE A 132 1.53 7.46 -32.84
C PHE A 132 1.63 5.97 -33.17
N GLN A 133 1.51 5.06 -32.21
CA GLN A 133 1.55 3.62 -32.46
C GLN A 133 0.38 3.20 -33.34
N LEU A 134 0.69 2.71 -34.53
CA LEU A 134 -0.30 2.27 -35.51
C LEU A 134 -0.89 0.92 -35.10
N ASP A 135 -2.19 0.90 -34.80
CA ASP A 135 -2.97 -0.31 -34.54
C ASP A 135 -3.55 -0.88 -35.86
N ILE A 136 -3.96 0.03 -36.75
CA ILE A 136 -4.42 -0.27 -38.13
C ILE A 136 -3.59 0.60 -39.06
N ASN A 137 -3.07 0.01 -40.13
CA ASN A 137 -2.30 0.70 -41.14
C ASN A 137 -2.63 0.16 -42.53
N PHE A 138 -2.37 0.94 -43.56
CA PHE A 138 -2.49 0.53 -44.94
C PHE A 138 -1.13 0.58 -45.67
N GLU A 139 -0.96 -0.22 -46.65
CA GLU A 139 0.28 -0.30 -47.41
C GLU A 139 0.54 1.02 -48.16
N GLY A 140 1.77 1.52 -48.06
CA GLY A 140 2.14 2.79 -48.69
C GLY A 140 1.67 4.05 -47.92
N ASN A 141 1.27 3.94 -46.66
CA ASN A 141 0.93 5.10 -45.85
C ASN A 141 2.16 6.02 -45.66
N PRO A 142 2.16 7.26 -46.22
CA PRO A 142 3.29 8.16 -46.17
C PRO A 142 3.65 8.62 -44.72
N LEU A 143 2.71 8.53 -43.78
CA LEU A 143 2.92 8.92 -42.37
C LEU A 143 3.50 7.79 -41.53
N SER A 144 3.58 6.54 -42.04
CA SER A 144 4.04 5.37 -41.28
C SER A 144 5.46 5.55 -40.75
N GLU A 145 6.38 6.05 -41.56
CA GLU A 145 7.77 6.23 -41.15
C GLU A 145 7.92 7.28 -40.03
N ILE A 146 7.25 8.42 -40.20
CA ILE A 146 7.26 9.51 -39.22
C ILE A 146 6.63 9.06 -37.89
N PHE A 147 5.48 8.37 -37.94
CA PHE A 147 4.81 7.86 -36.74
C PHE A 147 5.66 6.83 -36.02
N ASN A 148 6.26 5.87 -36.71
CA ASN A 148 7.17 4.91 -36.11
C ASN A 148 8.39 5.59 -35.47
N ARG A 149 8.93 6.63 -36.10
CA ARG A 149 10.02 7.42 -35.51
C ARG A 149 9.58 8.12 -34.22
N LEU A 150 8.40 8.77 -34.21
CA LEU A 150 7.83 9.40 -33.04
C LEU A 150 7.56 8.41 -31.90
N VAL A 151 7.05 7.22 -32.22
CA VAL A 151 6.88 6.12 -31.23
C VAL A 151 8.21 5.80 -30.57
N ASN A 152 9.30 5.68 -31.34
CA ASN A 152 10.59 5.32 -30.77
C ASN A 152 11.20 6.48 -29.94
N ILE A 153 11.12 7.72 -30.44
CA ILE A 153 11.59 8.90 -29.70
C ILE A 153 10.88 8.99 -28.34
N LEU A 154 9.54 8.97 -28.35
CA LEU A 154 8.75 9.07 -27.12
C LEU A 154 8.91 7.84 -26.21
N SER A 155 9.11 6.64 -26.78
CA SER A 155 9.42 5.44 -25.98
C SER A 155 10.76 5.61 -25.27
N LEU A 156 11.80 6.10 -25.94
CA LEU A 156 13.09 6.39 -25.31
C LEU A 156 12.95 7.44 -24.19
N VAL A 157 12.16 8.49 -24.41
CA VAL A 157 11.86 9.49 -23.37
C VAL A 157 11.29 8.83 -22.14
N TYR A 158 10.21 8.05 -22.26
CA TYR A 158 9.52 7.48 -21.10
C TYR A 158 10.18 6.21 -20.53
N LEU A 159 11.09 5.57 -21.23
CA LEU A 159 11.96 4.53 -20.67
C LEU A 159 13.09 5.12 -19.83
N SER A 160 13.52 6.36 -20.11
CA SER A 160 14.57 7.04 -19.37
C SER A 160 14.11 7.54 -18.00
N SER A 161 15.05 7.88 -17.13
CA SER A 161 14.79 8.56 -15.86
C SER A 161 14.61 10.06 -16.06
N SER A 162 15.41 10.63 -16.95
CA SER A 162 15.23 12.02 -17.43
C SER A 162 15.55 12.10 -18.92
N ALA A 163 14.88 13.03 -19.58
CA ALA A 163 15.06 13.29 -21.00
C ALA A 163 14.92 14.78 -21.29
N SER A 164 15.65 15.25 -22.30
CA SER A 164 15.49 16.59 -22.89
C SER A 164 15.56 16.52 -24.41
N LEU A 165 14.81 17.39 -25.07
CA LEU A 165 14.79 17.53 -26.51
C LEU A 165 15.19 18.93 -26.92
N ASN A 166 16.40 19.08 -27.41
CA ASN A 166 16.94 20.36 -27.88
C ASN A 166 17.12 20.34 -29.39
N HIS A 167 16.29 21.08 -30.10
CA HIS A 167 16.22 21.06 -31.56
C HIS A 167 15.95 19.61 -32.06
N GLU A 168 16.84 19.00 -32.76
CA GLU A 168 16.71 17.59 -33.21
C GLU A 168 17.57 16.60 -32.42
N ILE A 169 18.07 17.02 -31.25
CA ILE A 169 18.90 16.18 -30.41
C ILE A 169 18.10 15.74 -29.19
N LEU A 170 17.94 14.44 -29.04
CA LEU A 170 17.36 13.81 -27.86
C LEU A 170 18.48 13.37 -26.92
N GLU A 171 18.49 13.90 -25.72
CA GLU A 171 19.37 13.49 -24.63
C GLU A 171 18.56 12.68 -23.62
N ILE A 172 19.02 11.49 -23.26
CA ILE A 172 18.35 10.61 -22.29
C ILE A 172 19.35 10.12 -21.25
N HIS A 173 18.89 10.07 -19.99
CA HIS A 173 19.62 9.53 -18.87
C HIS A 173 18.83 8.36 -18.27
N ILE A 174 19.43 7.19 -18.18
CA ILE A 174 18.82 6.01 -17.58
C ILE A 174 19.53 5.73 -16.26
N ALA A 175 18.86 6.01 -15.17
CA ALA A 175 19.33 5.73 -13.81
C ALA A 175 18.82 4.34 -13.37
N GLY A 176 19.75 3.39 -13.33
CA GLY A 176 19.56 2.07 -12.77
C GLY A 176 20.67 1.79 -11.75
N GLN A 177 21.25 0.58 -11.77
CA GLN A 177 22.47 0.29 -10.97
C GLN A 177 23.65 1.19 -11.36
N ARG A 178 23.58 1.79 -12.54
CA ARG A 178 24.52 2.77 -13.07
C ARG A 178 23.71 3.82 -13.82
N ILE A 179 24.34 4.95 -14.11
CA ILE A 179 23.78 5.96 -14.99
C ILE A 179 24.33 5.71 -16.39
N LEU A 180 23.45 5.59 -17.36
CA LEU A 180 23.77 5.59 -18.78
C LEU A 180 23.23 6.87 -19.40
N GLU A 181 24.06 7.49 -20.23
CA GLU A 181 23.72 8.72 -20.96
C GLU A 181 23.84 8.44 -22.45
N PHE A 182 22.82 8.80 -23.20
CA PHE A 182 22.78 8.68 -24.64
C PHE A 182 22.31 10.01 -25.24
N GLN A 183 22.91 10.31 -26.40
CA GLN A 183 22.53 11.47 -27.20
C GLN A 183 22.28 11.01 -28.62
N TYR A 184 21.08 11.33 -29.13
CA TYR A 184 20.66 10.89 -30.46
C TYR A 184 20.20 12.07 -31.30
N GLN A 185 20.62 12.07 -32.58
CA GLN A 185 19.96 12.90 -33.57
C GLN A 185 18.63 12.21 -33.94
N CYS A 186 17.50 12.87 -33.71
CA CYS A 186 16.17 12.30 -33.86
C CYS A 186 15.85 11.78 -35.26
N SER A 187 16.43 12.43 -36.30
CA SER A 187 16.32 11.98 -37.70
C SER A 187 16.98 10.61 -37.99
N LEU A 188 17.94 10.19 -37.13
CA LEU A 188 18.68 8.93 -37.27
C LEU A 188 18.14 7.80 -36.37
N ILE A 189 17.12 8.08 -35.55
CA ILE A 189 16.52 7.06 -34.70
C ILE A 189 15.77 6.05 -35.56
N ALA A 190 16.26 4.81 -35.53
CA ALA A 190 15.66 3.69 -36.28
C ALA A 190 14.42 3.14 -35.55
N ALA A 191 13.51 2.57 -36.32
CA ALA A 191 12.34 1.90 -35.74
C ALA A 191 12.76 0.62 -34.99
N ASN A 192 12.44 0.55 -33.72
CA ASN A 192 12.60 -0.64 -32.89
C ASN A 192 11.32 -0.92 -32.08
N PRO A 193 10.50 -1.89 -32.46
CA PRO A 193 9.23 -2.19 -31.80
C PRO A 193 9.41 -2.67 -30.35
N GLU A 194 10.59 -3.13 -29.95
CA GLU A 194 10.84 -3.59 -28.58
C GLU A 194 10.83 -2.42 -27.57
N LEU A 195 11.22 -1.22 -28.00
CA LEU A 195 11.12 -0.01 -27.17
C LEU A 195 9.67 0.27 -26.76
N TYR A 196 8.77 0.24 -27.75
CA TYR A 196 7.34 0.45 -27.45
C TYR A 196 6.74 -0.70 -26.63
N LYS A 197 7.14 -1.95 -26.86
CA LYS A 197 6.68 -3.09 -26.05
C LYS A 197 7.05 -2.93 -24.59
N ILE A 198 8.30 -2.53 -24.28
CA ILE A 198 8.76 -2.29 -22.91
C ILE A 198 8.00 -1.11 -22.29
N TYR A 199 7.88 0.01 -23.02
CA TYR A 199 7.09 1.16 -22.60
C TYR A 199 5.66 0.76 -22.26
N ASN A 200 4.97 0.12 -23.19
CA ASN A 200 3.58 -0.27 -23.00
C ASN A 200 3.41 -1.23 -21.81
N TRP A 201 4.34 -2.16 -21.61
CA TRP A 201 4.33 -3.07 -20.47
C TRP A 201 4.53 -2.32 -19.14
N ILE A 202 5.42 -1.33 -19.08
CA ILE A 202 5.65 -0.55 -17.86
C ILE A 202 4.36 0.16 -17.46
N TYR A 203 3.72 0.84 -18.39
CA TYR A 203 2.62 1.74 -18.14
C TYR A 203 1.22 1.12 -18.29
N THR A 204 1.14 -0.17 -18.58
CA THR A 204 -0.12 -0.91 -18.61
C THR A 204 -0.19 -1.80 -17.39
N ASP A 205 -1.24 -1.66 -16.59
CA ASP A 205 -1.55 -2.42 -15.37
C ASP A 205 -0.43 -2.50 -14.31
N GLY A 206 -0.82 -2.57 -13.06
CA GLY A 206 0.10 -2.71 -11.93
C GLY A 206 0.91 -1.45 -11.60
N ASN A 207 1.97 -1.60 -10.80
CA ASN A 207 2.80 -0.48 -10.32
C ASN A 207 3.83 -0.08 -11.39
N ALA A 208 3.59 1.05 -12.06
CA ALA A 208 4.48 1.58 -13.10
C ALA A 208 5.85 1.99 -12.55
N THR A 209 5.92 2.49 -11.32
CA THR A 209 7.19 2.91 -10.68
C THR A 209 8.12 1.72 -10.47
N ASP A 210 7.62 0.60 -9.94
CA ASP A 210 8.41 -0.61 -9.74
C ASP A 210 8.84 -1.21 -11.08
N LYS A 211 7.91 -1.27 -12.04
CA LYS A 211 8.23 -1.77 -13.39
C LYS A 211 9.28 -0.92 -14.09
N ALA A 212 9.17 0.42 -14.02
CA ALA A 212 10.14 1.34 -14.60
C ALA A 212 11.52 1.17 -13.97
N LEU A 213 11.59 1.05 -12.63
CA LEU A 213 12.85 0.84 -11.92
C LEU A 213 13.54 -0.45 -12.36
N ILE A 214 12.80 -1.54 -12.41
CA ILE A 214 13.33 -2.85 -12.82
C ILE A 214 13.74 -2.83 -14.28
N ALA A 215 12.92 -2.24 -15.16
CA ALA A 215 13.26 -2.11 -16.58
C ALA A 215 14.55 -1.32 -16.78
N ARG A 216 14.72 -0.17 -16.10
CA ARG A 216 15.93 0.64 -16.17
C ARG A 216 17.17 -0.09 -15.67
N ASN A 217 17.05 -0.86 -14.58
CA ASN A 217 18.13 -1.68 -14.08
C ASN A 217 18.61 -2.70 -15.13
N ILE A 218 17.68 -3.40 -15.78
CA ILE A 218 18.00 -4.39 -16.81
C ILE A 218 18.52 -3.72 -18.08
N LEU A 219 17.95 -2.60 -18.51
CA LEU A 219 18.45 -1.80 -19.62
C LEU A 219 19.89 -1.35 -19.35
N CYS A 220 20.22 -0.89 -18.16
CA CYS A 220 21.58 -0.53 -17.78
C CYS A 220 22.57 -1.70 -17.85
N LEU A 221 22.14 -2.93 -17.61
CA LEU A 221 22.97 -4.12 -17.75
C LEU A 221 23.18 -4.50 -19.20
N HIS A 222 22.11 -4.52 -20.01
CA HIS A 222 22.14 -4.93 -21.42
C HIS A 222 22.81 -3.89 -22.30
N CYS A 223 22.60 -2.60 -22.03
CA CYS A 223 23.16 -1.50 -22.82
C CYS A 223 24.53 -1.01 -22.32
N ARG A 224 25.18 -1.75 -21.40
CA ARG A 224 26.51 -1.37 -20.88
C ARG A 224 27.56 -1.14 -21.95
N PHE A 225 27.51 -1.94 -23.02
CA PHE A 225 28.44 -1.91 -24.13
C PHE A 225 27.75 -1.86 -25.49
N SER A 226 26.45 -1.57 -25.50
CA SER A 226 25.61 -1.50 -26.69
C SER A 226 24.65 -0.33 -26.62
N ASP A 227 24.09 0.03 -27.76
CA ASP A 227 23.09 1.09 -27.86
C ASP A 227 21.72 0.57 -27.42
N ILE A 228 20.94 1.40 -26.73
CA ILE A 228 19.55 1.08 -26.36
C ILE A 228 18.65 0.88 -27.59
N GLN A 229 18.96 1.51 -28.70
CA GLN A 229 18.24 1.28 -29.97
C GLN A 229 18.40 -0.16 -30.52
N LYS A 230 19.40 -0.92 -30.00
CA LYS A 230 19.70 -2.29 -30.44
C LYS A 230 19.14 -3.36 -29.50
N ILE A 231 18.28 -2.98 -28.56
CA ILE A 231 17.63 -3.97 -27.67
C ILE A 231 16.75 -4.91 -28.49
N ASP A 232 16.64 -6.13 -27.99
CA ASP A 232 15.88 -7.22 -28.61
C ASP A 232 14.84 -7.83 -27.66
N GLY A 233 14.08 -8.80 -28.14
CA GLY A 233 13.07 -9.50 -27.35
C GLY A 233 13.63 -10.23 -26.12
N LYS A 234 14.95 -10.56 -26.08
CA LYS A 234 15.60 -11.15 -24.90
C LYS A 234 15.71 -10.16 -23.77
N THR A 235 15.95 -8.88 -24.11
CA THR A 235 15.97 -7.79 -23.13
C THR A 235 14.61 -7.65 -22.46
N PHE A 236 13.52 -7.65 -23.23
CA PHE A 236 12.16 -7.58 -22.70
C PHE A 236 11.82 -8.80 -21.84
N ALA A 237 12.14 -10.01 -22.29
CA ALA A 237 11.94 -11.23 -21.51
C ALA A 237 12.72 -11.20 -20.17
N SER A 238 13.94 -10.66 -20.19
CA SER A 238 14.74 -10.47 -18.96
C SER A 238 14.09 -9.49 -17.99
N ILE A 239 13.54 -8.36 -18.48
CA ILE A 239 12.79 -7.40 -17.67
C ILE A 239 11.60 -8.07 -16.99
N GLN A 240 10.77 -8.79 -17.75
CA GLN A 240 9.60 -9.49 -17.23
C GLN A 240 9.98 -10.56 -16.20
N SER A 241 11.02 -11.34 -16.47
CA SER A 241 11.50 -12.36 -15.53
C SER A 241 11.96 -11.76 -14.20
N ASN A 242 12.73 -10.67 -14.24
CA ASN A 242 13.18 -9.98 -13.02
C ASN A 242 12.02 -9.36 -12.24
N TYR A 243 11.02 -8.81 -12.92
CA TYR A 243 9.82 -8.31 -12.27
C TYR A 243 9.02 -9.43 -11.58
N ASN A 244 8.89 -10.58 -12.21
CA ASN A 244 8.23 -11.75 -11.61
C ASN A 244 8.99 -12.29 -10.39
N LEU A 245 10.33 -12.27 -10.41
CA LEU A 245 11.16 -12.59 -9.24
C LEU A 245 10.94 -11.59 -8.11
N TYR A 246 10.90 -10.30 -8.41
CA TYR A 246 10.61 -9.23 -7.44
C TYR A 246 9.25 -9.43 -6.77
N LEU A 247 8.20 -9.70 -7.56
CA LEU A 247 6.87 -9.98 -7.01
C LEU A 247 6.87 -11.22 -6.10
N LYS A 248 7.54 -12.30 -6.54
CA LYS A 248 7.64 -13.54 -5.75
C LYS A 248 8.39 -13.31 -4.44
N ASP A 249 9.47 -12.52 -4.44
CA ASP A 249 10.23 -12.20 -3.23
C ASP A 249 9.40 -11.36 -2.25
N ASN A 250 8.66 -10.38 -2.74
CA ASN A 250 7.75 -9.57 -1.92
C ASN A 250 6.65 -10.42 -1.27
N VAL A 251 6.02 -11.33 -2.03
CA VAL A 251 5.02 -12.26 -1.50
C VAL A 251 5.65 -13.20 -0.46
N SER A 252 6.85 -13.71 -0.73
CA SER A 252 7.56 -14.58 0.22
C SER A 252 7.87 -13.85 1.53
N ARG A 253 8.34 -12.61 1.46
CA ARG A 253 8.58 -11.77 2.64
C ARG A 253 7.29 -11.51 3.42
N TYR A 254 6.19 -11.20 2.72
CA TYR A 254 4.89 -11.01 3.35
C TYR A 254 4.44 -12.27 4.11
N ILE A 255 4.55 -13.46 3.50
CA ILE A 255 4.21 -14.72 4.14
C ILE A 255 5.11 -14.98 5.37
N GLN A 256 6.41 -14.73 5.27
CA GLN A 256 7.33 -14.87 6.40
C GLN A 256 6.98 -13.95 7.57
N LEU A 257 6.60 -12.69 7.29
CA LEU A 257 6.14 -11.74 8.29
C LEU A 257 4.86 -12.24 8.97
N THR A 258 3.88 -12.69 8.19
CA THR A 258 2.61 -13.22 8.71
C THR A 258 2.83 -14.46 9.58
N ASN A 259 3.73 -15.36 9.17
CA ASN A 259 4.06 -16.54 9.97
C ASN A 259 4.73 -16.17 11.30
N LYS A 260 5.68 -15.24 11.30
CA LYS A 260 6.31 -14.75 12.54
C LYS A 260 5.30 -14.10 13.49
N LEU A 261 4.34 -13.36 12.95
CA LEU A 261 3.25 -12.79 13.76
C LEU A 261 2.38 -13.89 14.37
N ALA A 262 2.02 -14.90 13.59
CA ALA A 262 1.25 -16.04 14.08
C ALA A 262 1.99 -16.83 15.17
N GLU A 263 3.29 -17.07 15.02
CA GLU A 263 4.15 -17.69 16.04
C GLU A 263 4.16 -16.87 17.32
N PHE A 264 4.38 -15.55 17.22
CA PHE A 264 4.35 -14.67 18.38
C PHE A 264 3.00 -14.67 19.09
N ILE A 265 1.89 -14.61 18.36
CA ILE A 265 0.55 -14.69 18.93
C ILE A 265 0.36 -16.02 19.66
N SER A 266 0.78 -17.14 19.07
CA SER A 266 0.73 -18.46 19.69
C SER A 266 1.55 -18.53 20.98
N GLU A 267 2.75 -17.94 20.98
CA GLU A 267 3.60 -17.84 22.17
C GLU A 267 2.94 -17.02 23.29
N VAL A 268 2.34 -15.87 22.93
CA VAL A 268 1.58 -15.02 23.87
C VAL A 268 0.41 -15.79 24.47
N VAL A 269 -0.35 -16.54 23.66
CA VAL A 269 -1.46 -17.40 24.12
C VAL A 269 -0.97 -18.43 25.14
N SER A 270 0.09 -19.17 24.81
CA SER A 270 0.66 -20.18 25.69
C SER A 270 1.13 -19.60 27.01
N LYS A 271 1.95 -18.54 26.99
CA LYS A 271 2.47 -17.87 28.19
C LYS A 271 1.37 -17.33 29.10
N THR A 272 0.29 -16.84 28.50
CA THR A 272 -0.82 -16.26 29.25
C THR A 272 -1.60 -17.36 30.00
N GLY A 273 -1.79 -18.52 29.37
CA GLY A 273 -2.33 -19.70 30.05
C GLY A 273 -1.49 -20.15 31.24
N ASP A 274 -0.16 -20.16 31.07
CA ASP A 274 0.79 -20.55 32.11
C ASP A 274 0.74 -19.62 33.32
N TYR A 275 0.48 -18.31 33.15
CA TYR A 275 0.41 -17.36 34.27
C TYR A 275 -0.78 -17.66 35.19
N VAL A 276 -1.93 -18.01 34.63
CA VAL A 276 -3.11 -18.40 35.42
C VAL A 276 -2.87 -19.72 36.16
N THR A 277 -2.28 -20.70 35.45
CA THR A 277 -1.93 -21.99 36.02
C THR A 277 -0.90 -21.86 37.14
N SER A 278 0.12 -21.01 36.95
CA SER A 278 1.14 -20.73 37.96
C SER A 278 0.54 -20.13 39.25
N LEU A 279 -0.46 -19.24 39.13
CA LEU A 279 -1.14 -18.68 40.31
C LEU A 279 -1.88 -19.78 41.09
N LEU A 280 -2.56 -20.67 40.38
CA LEU A 280 -3.23 -21.84 40.99
C LEU A 280 -2.24 -22.79 41.65
N ASP A 281 -1.10 -23.06 41.05
CA ASP A 281 -0.07 -23.93 41.61
C ASP A 281 0.60 -23.31 42.83
N ASN A 282 0.81 -21.99 42.84
CA ASN A 282 1.28 -21.30 44.02
C ASN A 282 0.26 -21.38 45.19
N PHE A 283 -1.04 -21.30 44.89
CA PHE A 283 -2.08 -21.53 45.88
C PHE A 283 -2.01 -22.96 46.42
N LYS A 284 -1.91 -24.00 45.56
CA LYS A 284 -1.77 -25.40 46.03
C LYS A 284 -0.53 -25.61 46.90
N LYS A 285 0.61 -25.05 46.52
CA LYS A 285 1.86 -25.08 47.33
C LYS A 285 1.65 -24.45 48.71
N ASN A 286 0.98 -23.30 48.77
CA ASN A 286 0.68 -22.63 49.99
C ASN A 286 -0.27 -23.46 50.89
N LEU A 287 -1.30 -24.11 50.30
CA LEU A 287 -2.18 -25.04 51.00
C LEU A 287 -1.38 -26.19 51.60
N ILE A 288 -0.50 -26.84 50.85
CA ILE A 288 0.34 -27.93 51.34
C ILE A 288 1.22 -27.46 52.48
N ALA A 289 1.78 -26.26 52.43
CA ALA A 289 2.60 -25.72 53.48
C ALA A 289 1.79 -25.49 54.80
N ILE A 290 0.59 -24.92 54.70
CA ILE A 290 -0.30 -24.70 55.83
C ILE A 290 -0.76 -26.02 56.45
N PHE A 291 -1.24 -26.97 55.62
CA PHE A 291 -1.67 -28.27 56.10
C PHE A 291 -0.50 -29.09 56.66
N GLY A 292 0.67 -29.03 56.06
CA GLY A 292 1.89 -29.67 56.54
C GLY A 292 2.27 -29.16 57.92
N PHE A 293 2.19 -27.84 58.14
CA PHE A 293 2.44 -27.23 59.44
C PHE A 293 1.40 -27.67 60.47
N LEU A 294 0.09 -27.59 60.13
CA LEU A 294 -1.00 -28.03 60.99
C LEU A 294 -0.83 -29.51 61.43
N PHE A 295 -0.53 -30.39 60.43
CA PHE A 295 -0.30 -31.82 60.68
C PHE A 295 0.89 -32.03 61.62
N THR A 296 1.98 -31.27 61.48
CA THR A 296 3.15 -31.35 62.34
C THR A 296 2.79 -30.94 63.79
N VAL A 297 2.01 -29.87 63.94
CA VAL A 297 1.53 -29.43 65.24
C VAL A 297 0.65 -30.49 65.93
N ILE A 298 -0.31 -31.05 65.17
CA ILE A 298 -1.19 -32.11 65.67
C ILE A 298 -0.37 -33.32 66.07
N LEU A 299 0.56 -33.79 65.23
CA LEU A 299 1.39 -34.95 65.50
C LEU A 299 2.26 -34.75 66.74
N ALA A 300 2.88 -33.59 66.90
CA ALA A 300 3.69 -33.23 68.08
C ALA A 300 2.86 -33.28 69.36
N ASN A 301 1.58 -32.84 69.31
CA ASN A 301 0.69 -32.94 70.48
C ASN A 301 0.19 -34.37 70.78
N VAL A 302 -0.05 -35.19 69.74
CA VAL A 302 -0.48 -36.61 69.90
C VAL A 302 0.62 -37.44 70.55
N VAL A 303 1.89 -37.11 70.32
CA VAL A 303 3.06 -37.80 70.92
C VAL A 303 3.34 -37.33 72.34
N SER A 304 2.73 -36.23 72.77
CA SER A 304 2.86 -35.67 74.17
C SER A 304 1.98 -36.43 75.17
N ASP A 305 2.37 -36.46 76.43
CA ASP A 305 1.65 -37.15 77.50
C ASP A 305 0.24 -36.63 77.84
N LYS A 306 -0.22 -35.58 77.14
CA LYS A 306 -1.58 -35.02 77.22
C LYS A 306 -2.21 -34.86 75.83
N PRO A 307 -2.71 -35.92 75.25
CA PRO A 307 -3.31 -35.89 73.93
C PRO A 307 -4.65 -35.14 73.97
N LEU A 308 -4.79 -34.16 73.08
CA LEU A 308 -6.00 -33.42 72.65
C LEU A 308 -6.44 -32.21 73.50
N ASP A 309 -6.12 -32.07 74.83
CA ASP A 309 -6.66 -31.00 75.66
C ASP A 309 -5.98 -29.64 75.46
N ASN A 310 -4.82 -29.55 74.75
CA ASN A 310 -4.05 -28.32 74.58
C ASN A 310 -3.39 -28.19 73.20
N ILE A 311 -4.05 -28.60 72.10
CA ILE A 311 -3.50 -28.50 70.77
C ILE A 311 -3.40 -27.03 70.33
N PHE A 312 -4.36 -26.20 70.70
CA PHE A 312 -4.44 -24.78 70.32
C PHE A 312 -4.17 -23.88 71.53
N THR A 313 -2.98 -24.04 72.15
CA THR A 313 -2.49 -23.07 73.13
C THR A 313 -2.25 -21.72 72.51
N ARG A 314 -2.19 -20.65 73.33
CA ARG A 314 -1.95 -19.28 72.86
C ARG A 314 -0.73 -19.17 71.95
N ASP A 315 0.36 -19.83 72.25
CA ASP A 315 1.60 -19.75 71.44
C ASP A 315 1.43 -20.42 70.08
N ILE A 316 0.74 -21.57 70.03
CA ILE A 316 0.45 -22.29 68.79
C ILE A 316 -0.54 -21.51 67.92
N THR A 317 -1.58 -20.91 68.56
CA THR A 317 -2.53 -20.04 67.85
C THR A 317 -1.82 -18.82 67.23
N LEU A 318 -0.94 -18.14 67.94
CA LEU A 318 -0.18 -17.02 67.45
C LEU A 318 0.75 -17.39 66.27
N ILE A 319 1.40 -18.56 66.32
CA ILE A 319 2.22 -19.06 65.22
C ILE A 319 1.35 -19.39 64.00
N LEU A 320 0.18 -20.00 64.16
CA LEU A 320 -0.77 -20.29 63.09
C LEU A 320 -1.26 -19.02 62.40
N GLU A 321 -1.63 -17.99 63.21
CA GLU A 321 -2.04 -16.68 62.68
C GLU A 321 -0.90 -15.99 61.93
N ALA A 322 0.34 -16.11 62.42
CA ALA A 322 1.52 -15.58 61.75
C ALA A 322 1.75 -16.31 60.38
N VAL A 323 1.51 -17.64 60.30
CA VAL A 323 1.56 -18.40 59.07
C VAL A 323 0.47 -17.94 58.08
N LEU A 324 -0.75 -17.69 58.58
CA LEU A 324 -1.84 -17.16 57.73
C LEU A 324 -1.54 -15.77 57.25
N LEU A 325 -0.96 -14.87 58.06
CA LEU A 325 -0.50 -13.57 57.64
C LEU A 325 0.58 -13.68 56.57
N GLY A 326 1.52 -14.59 56.72
CA GLY A 326 2.52 -14.93 55.70
C GLY A 326 1.87 -15.38 54.38
N SER A 327 0.79 -16.16 54.47
CA SER A 327 0.00 -16.58 53.28
C SER A 327 -0.68 -15.39 52.58
N VAL A 328 -1.18 -14.38 53.33
CA VAL A 328 -1.73 -13.14 52.74
C VAL A 328 -0.64 -12.37 51.99
N VAL A 329 0.52 -12.18 52.60
CA VAL A 329 1.66 -11.50 51.98
C VAL A 329 2.08 -12.26 50.68
N TYR A 330 2.17 -13.58 50.76
CA TYR A 330 2.51 -14.40 49.62
C TYR A 330 1.46 -14.29 48.47
N LEU A 331 0.18 -14.26 48.79
CA LEU A 331 -0.89 -14.01 47.83
C LEU A 331 -0.72 -12.64 47.13
N ILE A 332 -0.44 -11.58 47.86
CA ILE A 332 -0.22 -10.24 47.30
C ILE A 332 0.98 -10.25 46.32
N ILE A 333 2.07 -10.92 46.70
CA ILE A 333 3.25 -11.06 45.84
C ILE A 333 2.89 -11.80 44.57
N CYS A 334 2.19 -12.94 44.64
CA CYS A 334 1.76 -13.73 43.49
C CYS A 334 0.84 -12.96 42.53
N ILE A 335 -0.11 -12.17 43.06
CA ILE A 335 -0.97 -11.30 42.26
C ILE A 335 -0.15 -10.22 41.55
N SER A 336 0.75 -9.56 42.30
CA SER A 336 1.60 -8.49 41.72
C SER A 336 2.51 -9.02 40.64
N GLU A 337 3.12 -10.18 40.82
CA GLU A 337 3.96 -10.85 39.84
C GLU A 337 3.17 -11.21 38.59
N THR A 338 1.97 -11.79 38.75
CA THR A 338 1.11 -12.17 37.61
C THR A 338 0.69 -10.93 36.81
N LYS A 339 0.25 -9.87 37.46
CA LYS A 339 -0.10 -8.61 36.81
C LYS A 339 1.08 -7.98 36.07
N TYR A 340 2.28 -8.01 36.64
CA TYR A 340 3.49 -7.52 36.00
C TYR A 340 3.81 -8.32 34.73
N LYS A 341 3.72 -9.66 34.77
CA LYS A 341 3.94 -10.53 33.63
C LYS A 341 2.94 -10.26 32.50
N VAL A 342 1.67 -10.07 32.82
CA VAL A 342 0.61 -9.72 31.83
C VAL A 342 0.89 -8.38 31.19
N LYS A 343 1.23 -7.37 31.98
CA LYS A 343 1.59 -6.05 31.44
C LYS A 343 2.78 -6.11 30.51
N LYS A 344 3.82 -6.86 30.86
CA LYS A 344 5.00 -7.05 30.00
C LYS A 344 4.65 -7.70 28.66
N VAL A 345 3.69 -8.64 28.62
CA VAL A 345 3.21 -9.24 27.38
C VAL A 345 2.46 -8.22 26.54
N GLN A 346 1.59 -7.39 27.15
CA GLN A 346 0.90 -6.31 26.44
C GLN A 346 1.89 -5.29 25.84
N ASP A 347 2.85 -4.82 26.63
CA ASP A 347 3.88 -3.89 26.18
C ASP A 347 4.69 -4.48 24.99
N SER A 348 4.99 -5.77 25.05
CA SER A 348 5.69 -6.47 23.95
C SER A 348 4.83 -6.60 22.69
N TYR A 349 3.53 -6.82 22.84
CA TYR A 349 2.57 -6.88 21.74
C TYR A 349 2.43 -5.51 21.07
N ASP A 350 2.28 -4.43 21.85
CA ASP A 350 2.15 -3.07 21.34
C ASP A 350 3.45 -2.61 20.63
N ALA A 351 4.61 -2.95 21.19
CA ALA A 351 5.90 -2.66 20.58
C ALA A 351 6.08 -3.40 19.24
N LEU A 352 5.66 -4.68 19.17
CA LEU A 352 5.69 -5.43 17.94
C LEU A 352 4.77 -4.81 16.88
N LYS A 353 3.55 -4.46 17.26
CA LYS A 353 2.58 -3.80 16.37
C LYS A 353 3.11 -2.47 15.83
N ALA A 354 3.74 -1.66 16.69
CA ALA A 354 4.38 -0.40 16.29
C ALA A 354 5.53 -0.62 15.30
N ASN A 355 6.37 -1.63 15.51
CA ASN A 355 7.47 -1.96 14.60
C ASN A 355 6.98 -2.37 13.19
N TYR A 356 5.87 -3.10 13.11
CA TYR A 356 5.30 -3.52 11.83
C TYR A 356 4.46 -2.44 11.15
N SER A 357 4.05 -1.39 11.87
CA SER A 357 3.29 -0.27 11.29
C SER A 357 4.07 0.54 10.25
N SER A 358 5.39 0.44 10.26
CA SER A 358 6.25 1.05 9.24
C SER A 358 6.37 0.22 7.95
N LEU A 359 5.98 -1.06 7.97
CA LEU A 359 6.18 -2.02 6.88
C LEU A 359 4.86 -2.49 6.24
N LEU A 360 3.76 -2.44 6.97
CA LEU A 360 2.45 -2.94 6.57
C LEU A 360 1.42 -1.80 6.59
N THR A 361 0.40 -1.91 5.74
CA THR A 361 -0.72 -0.97 5.78
C THR A 361 -1.55 -1.15 7.06
N SER A 362 -2.33 -0.13 7.44
CA SER A 362 -3.22 -0.21 8.61
C SER A 362 -4.24 -1.36 8.50
N GLU A 363 -4.69 -1.70 7.28
CA GLU A 363 -5.60 -2.82 7.02
C GLU A 363 -4.91 -4.17 7.20
N ASP A 364 -3.69 -4.32 6.67
CA ASP A 364 -2.89 -5.55 6.83
C ASP A 364 -2.57 -5.81 8.30
N ILE A 365 -2.21 -4.76 9.05
CA ILE A 365 -1.97 -4.85 10.49
C ILE A 365 -3.24 -5.29 11.23
N ALA A 366 -4.38 -4.64 10.94
CA ALA A 366 -5.65 -5.00 11.58
C ALA A 366 -6.03 -6.46 11.31
N GLN A 367 -5.81 -6.94 10.09
CA GLN A 367 -6.06 -8.33 9.71
C GLN A 367 -5.07 -9.28 10.37
N ALA A 368 -3.77 -8.98 10.35
CA ALA A 368 -2.71 -9.83 10.93
C ALA A 368 -2.84 -9.97 12.44
N PHE A 369 -3.22 -8.88 13.14
CA PHE A 369 -3.44 -8.87 14.59
C PHE A 369 -4.89 -9.17 15.02
N GLY A 370 -5.77 -9.54 14.09
CA GLY A 370 -7.16 -9.91 14.36
C GLY A 370 -7.96 -8.81 15.07
N ASN A 371 -7.70 -7.53 14.75
CA ASN A 371 -8.27 -6.35 15.40
C ASN A 371 -8.11 -6.35 16.92
N ASP A 372 -7.00 -6.85 17.44
CA ASP A 372 -6.65 -6.95 18.86
C ASP A 372 -7.63 -7.79 19.71
N LYS A 373 -8.59 -8.46 19.08
CA LYS A 373 -9.62 -9.25 19.79
C LYS A 373 -9.01 -10.37 20.64
N LEU A 374 -7.96 -11.01 20.11
CA LEU A 374 -7.34 -12.14 20.77
C LEU A 374 -6.62 -11.70 22.05
N ILE A 375 -5.76 -10.67 21.97
CA ILE A 375 -5.02 -10.19 23.14
C ILE A 375 -5.97 -9.63 24.21
N THR A 376 -7.01 -8.90 23.81
CA THR A 376 -8.03 -8.38 24.73
C THR A 376 -8.77 -9.50 25.45
N LYS A 377 -9.18 -10.54 24.72
CA LYS A 377 -9.82 -11.72 25.30
C LYS A 377 -8.91 -12.40 26.31
N MET A 378 -7.64 -12.58 25.97
CA MET A 378 -6.66 -13.26 26.83
C MET A 378 -6.39 -12.47 28.11
N VAL A 379 -6.19 -11.15 28.02
CA VAL A 379 -6.00 -10.29 29.19
C VAL A 379 -7.21 -10.35 30.11
N ASN A 380 -8.43 -10.36 29.56
CA ASN A 380 -9.66 -10.50 30.34
C ASN A 380 -9.77 -11.88 30.99
N GLU A 381 -9.38 -12.95 30.32
CA GLU A 381 -9.35 -14.31 30.88
C GLU A 381 -8.37 -14.40 32.05
N VAL A 382 -7.16 -13.82 31.92
CA VAL A 382 -6.18 -13.80 33.01
C VAL A 382 -6.68 -12.96 34.18
N ASN A 383 -7.22 -11.77 33.96
CA ASN A 383 -7.76 -10.93 35.00
C ASN A 383 -8.92 -11.64 35.76
N SER A 384 -9.80 -12.32 35.02
CA SER A 384 -10.87 -13.14 35.61
C SER A 384 -10.29 -14.32 36.41
N GLY A 385 -9.23 -14.94 35.91
CA GLY A 385 -8.50 -15.99 36.63
C GLY A 385 -7.86 -15.49 37.92
N ILE A 386 -7.17 -14.34 37.88
CA ILE A 386 -6.59 -13.69 39.05
C ILE A 386 -7.68 -13.44 40.11
N ILE A 387 -8.80 -12.84 39.72
CA ILE A 387 -9.90 -12.56 40.67
C ILE A 387 -10.43 -13.85 41.26
N ARG A 388 -10.71 -14.86 40.45
CA ARG A 388 -11.29 -16.13 40.89
C ARG A 388 -10.38 -16.88 41.85
N TYR A 389 -9.10 -17.04 41.52
CA TYR A 389 -8.16 -17.76 42.37
C TYR A 389 -7.74 -16.95 43.61
N SER A 390 -7.66 -15.64 43.53
CA SER A 390 -7.41 -14.78 44.69
C SER A 390 -8.58 -14.81 45.67
N LEU A 391 -9.83 -14.83 45.17
CA LEU A 391 -11.03 -15.02 46.02
C LEU A 391 -11.01 -16.38 46.71
N LEU A 392 -10.74 -17.45 45.95
CA LEU A 392 -10.68 -18.81 46.50
C LEU A 392 -9.59 -18.93 47.58
N TRP A 393 -8.43 -18.37 47.37
CA TRP A 393 -7.32 -18.33 48.33
C TRP A 393 -7.67 -17.47 49.56
N GLY A 394 -8.25 -16.28 49.36
CA GLY A 394 -8.71 -15.40 50.43
C GLY A 394 -9.80 -16.03 51.29
N LEU A 395 -10.76 -16.73 50.69
CA LEU A 395 -11.79 -17.47 51.38
C LEU A 395 -11.20 -18.64 52.20
N PHE A 396 -10.19 -19.34 51.69
CA PHE A 396 -9.49 -20.38 52.43
C PHE A 396 -8.76 -19.80 53.66
N ILE A 397 -8.05 -18.66 53.50
CA ILE A 397 -7.38 -18.00 54.65
C ILE A 397 -8.40 -17.56 55.68
N LEU A 398 -9.52 -16.95 55.26
CA LEU A 398 -10.57 -16.52 56.16
C LEU A 398 -11.20 -17.70 56.93
N PHE A 399 -11.52 -18.77 56.18
CA PHE A 399 -12.05 -20.03 56.78
C PHE A 399 -11.07 -20.59 57.81
N SER A 400 -9.78 -20.67 57.44
CA SER A 400 -8.75 -21.21 58.36
C SER A 400 -8.61 -20.34 59.59
N LEU A 401 -8.66 -19.01 59.47
CA LEU A 401 -8.60 -18.07 60.57
C LEU A 401 -9.80 -18.24 61.51
N VAL A 402 -11.03 -18.28 60.95
CA VAL A 402 -12.26 -18.53 61.75
C VAL A 402 -12.20 -19.88 62.43
N ALA A 403 -11.73 -20.93 61.79
CA ALA A 403 -11.59 -22.24 62.40
C ALA A 403 -10.61 -22.25 63.57
N ILE A 404 -9.45 -21.57 63.42
CA ILE A 404 -8.45 -21.45 64.48
C ILE A 404 -9.03 -20.66 65.68
N GLU A 405 -9.73 -19.54 65.44
CA GLU A 405 -10.35 -18.74 66.47
C GLU A 405 -11.43 -19.47 67.27
N ILE A 406 -12.22 -20.35 66.59
CA ILE A 406 -13.27 -21.14 67.24
C ILE A 406 -12.66 -22.27 68.11
N ILE A 407 -11.57 -22.88 67.66
CA ILE A 407 -10.95 -24.01 68.33
C ILE A 407 -9.96 -23.58 69.42
N SER A 408 -9.40 -22.37 69.30
CA SER A 408 -8.44 -21.82 70.25
C SER A 408 -9.05 -21.55 71.65
N THR A 409 -8.33 -21.94 72.70
CA THR A 409 -8.71 -21.68 74.07
C THR A 409 -8.55 -20.20 74.45
N GLU A 410 -7.66 -19.49 73.80
CA GLU A 410 -7.42 -18.04 73.97
C GLU A 410 -7.34 -17.35 72.61
N PRO A 411 -8.48 -16.94 72.04
CA PRO A 411 -8.52 -16.27 70.75
C PRO A 411 -7.84 -14.91 70.81
N PHE A 412 -7.03 -14.59 69.79
CA PHE A 412 -6.26 -13.34 69.75
C PHE A 412 -6.87 -12.32 68.78
N VAL A 413 -7.36 -12.74 67.64
CA VAL A 413 -7.89 -11.82 66.60
C VAL A 413 -9.27 -11.30 66.93
N THR A 414 -10.13 -12.12 67.59
CA THR A 414 -11.49 -11.72 67.98
C THR A 414 -11.51 -10.53 68.93
N PRO A 415 -10.70 -10.47 70.01
CA PRO A 415 -10.62 -9.32 70.88
C PRO A 415 -10.06 -8.08 70.15
N LEU A 416 -9.06 -8.25 69.30
CA LEU A 416 -8.43 -7.19 68.53
C LEU A 416 -9.41 -6.57 67.55
N LEU A 417 -10.21 -7.36 66.84
CA LEU A 417 -11.28 -6.91 65.95
C LEU A 417 -12.38 -6.17 66.71
N GLN A 418 -12.79 -6.63 67.86
CA GLN A 418 -13.77 -5.94 68.74
C GLN A 418 -13.24 -4.57 69.18
N HIS A 419 -11.98 -4.50 69.54
CA HIS A 419 -11.34 -3.24 69.95
C HIS A 419 -11.25 -2.25 68.76
N LEU A 420 -10.82 -2.70 67.59
CA LEU A 420 -10.81 -1.91 66.36
C LEU A 420 -12.21 -1.45 65.93
N PHE A 421 -13.21 -2.34 65.99
CA PHE A 421 -14.58 -1.98 65.69
C PHE A 421 -15.13 -0.90 66.62
N THR A 422 -14.77 -0.97 67.89
CA THR A 422 -15.13 0.05 68.91
C THR A 422 -14.47 1.41 68.64
N ILE A 423 -13.19 1.41 68.21
CA ILE A 423 -12.48 2.61 67.79
C ILE A 423 -13.14 3.23 66.54
N ILE A 424 -13.39 2.43 65.49
CA ILE A 424 -14.02 2.89 64.23
C ILE A 424 -15.43 3.45 64.53
N LYS A 425 -16.22 2.77 65.37
CA LYS A 425 -17.54 3.23 65.77
C LYS A 425 -17.47 4.57 66.51
N ASN A 426 -16.51 4.73 67.35
CA ASN A 426 -16.31 6.01 68.11
C ASN A 426 -15.86 7.16 67.18
N ILE A 427 -15.00 6.89 66.20
CA ILE A 427 -14.59 7.85 65.14
C ILE A 427 -15.78 8.24 64.27
N LEU A 428 -16.58 7.28 63.82
CA LEU A 428 -17.78 7.52 63.00
C LEU A 428 -18.84 8.32 63.77
N LEU A 429 -19.03 8.07 65.07
CA LEU A 429 -19.93 8.85 65.95
C LEU A 429 -19.44 10.30 66.18
N GLN A 430 -18.13 10.52 66.21
CA GLN A 430 -17.55 11.87 66.27
C GLN A 430 -17.66 12.64 64.96
N THR A 431 -17.64 11.97 63.80
CA THR A 431 -17.80 12.62 62.50
C THR A 431 -19.26 12.92 62.16
N THR A 432 -20.24 12.31 62.81
CA THR A 432 -21.68 12.57 62.62
C THR A 432 -22.24 13.61 63.59
N CYS A 433 -21.46 14.10 64.60
CA CYS A 433 -21.85 15.14 65.57
C CYS A 433 -21.20 16.51 65.30
N ASN A 434 -20.48 16.67 64.17
CA ASN A 434 -20.02 17.95 63.67
C ASN A 434 -20.70 18.17 62.29
#